data_3a8b6577474becebea8a1dac3a079675
#
_entry.id   3a8b6577474becebea8a1dac3a079675
#
_cell.length_a   1.000
_cell.length_b   1.000
_cell.length_c   1.000
_cell.angle_alpha   90.00
_cell.angle_beta   90.00
_cell.angle_gamma   90.00
#
_symmetry.space_group_name_H-M   'P 1'
#
loop_
_entity.id
_entity.type
_entity.pdbx_description
1 polymer ?
#
loop_
_entity_poly.entity_id
_entity_poly.type
_entity_poly.pdbx_seq_one_letter_code
_entity_poly.pdbx_strand_id
1 'polypeptide(L)'
;MKSKTTDLVWVKHWAAAFCAMGVALTLGVISVTANAAEEPAVQPQIVGGNVYQWGKLLPEQVEIFKLTGDIERGKEAFRGCRGCHKPDAGGVLDGTYPRLTGQHASVVIKQVTEVRAGIRANPKMEPFSNDHAVTPQEIADIAVYVESLQTSRENGKGSGLALARGKALYDGGSCAACHGEHGEGKASMAYPVLAAQHYGYLVREMEYIQRGARGNSHPKMVKAIERYSRDDIEAVSDYISRMPDYRLASQAKK
;
A
#
# COMPACT_ATOMS: atom_id res chain seq x y z
N MET A 1 34.23 -21.37 64.60
CA MET A 1 33.73 -21.75 65.94
C MET A 1 32.25 -22.05 65.83
N LYS A 2 31.91 -23.29 66.20
CA LYS A 2 30.64 -23.82 66.76
C LYS A 2 29.37 -23.59 65.89
N SER A 3 28.84 -24.58 65.18
CA SER A 3 28.21 -25.85 65.66
C SER A 3 26.83 -25.65 66.28
N LYS A 4 25.82 -26.24 65.69
CA LYS A 4 24.95 -27.33 66.16
C LYS A 4 23.62 -27.23 65.46
N THR A 5 23.26 -28.21 64.64
CA THR A 5 22.67 -29.57 64.84
C THR A 5 21.29 -29.58 65.52
N THR A 6 20.41 -30.25 64.73
CA THR A 6 19.36 -31.23 65.13
C THR A 6 18.10 -30.65 65.78
N ASP A 7 16.89 -31.06 65.48
CA ASP A 7 16.38 -32.42 65.62
C ASP A 7 15.06 -32.66 64.89
N LEU A 8 14.94 -33.88 64.52
CA LEU A 8 13.82 -34.65 64.01
C LEU A 8 12.79 -34.95 65.10
N VAL A 9 11.50 -34.79 64.94
CA VAL A 9 10.49 -35.50 65.71
C VAL A 9 9.36 -36.03 64.83
N TRP A 10 9.25 -37.30 64.87
CA TRP A 10 8.18 -38.16 64.36
C TRP A 10 6.92 -38.01 65.23
N VAL A 11 5.71 -37.97 64.68
CA VAL A 11 4.53 -38.60 65.28
C VAL A 11 3.57 -39.14 64.22
N LYS A 12 3.21 -40.34 64.47
CA LYS A 12 2.46 -41.36 63.78
C LYS A 12 0.97 -41.08 63.60
N HIS A 13 0.46 -41.61 62.51
CA HIS A 13 -0.80 -42.28 62.25
C HIS A 13 -2.05 -41.95 63.06
N TRP A 14 -3.10 -41.56 62.35
CA TRP A 14 -4.45 -42.11 62.59
C TRP A 14 -5.15 -42.25 61.24
N ALA A 15 -5.51 -43.51 60.90
CA ALA A 15 -6.38 -43.84 59.82
C ALA A 15 -7.83 -43.72 60.31
N ALA A 16 -8.67 -43.04 59.55
CA ALA A 16 -10.10 -43.23 59.63
C ALA A 16 -10.68 -43.15 58.21
N ALA A 17 -11.18 -44.29 57.80
CA ALA A 17 -11.94 -44.46 56.57
C ALA A 17 -13.30 -43.78 56.70
N PHE A 18 -13.66 -42.96 55.75
CA PHE A 18 -15.06 -42.63 55.42
C PHE A 18 -15.33 -42.82 53.94
N CYS A 19 -16.30 -43.64 53.77
CA CYS A 19 -16.86 -44.11 52.52
C CYS A 19 -17.64 -43.02 51.81
N ALA A 20 -17.50 -43.01 50.50
CA ALA A 20 -18.52 -42.75 49.47
C ALA A 20 -19.14 -41.35 49.30
N MET A 21 -19.04 -40.88 48.26
CA MET A 21 -20.02 -40.60 47.17
C MET A 21 -19.34 -39.74 46.16
N GLY A 22 -18.99 -40.35 45.05
CA GLY A 22 -18.46 -39.62 43.89
C GLY A 22 -19.56 -38.78 43.25
N VAL A 23 -19.42 -37.48 43.35
CA VAL A 23 -20.05 -36.55 42.42
C VAL A 23 -18.95 -36.12 41.46
N ALA A 24 -18.94 -36.77 40.32
CA ALA A 24 -18.10 -36.34 39.20
C ALA A 24 -18.66 -35.02 38.67
N LEU A 25 -18.09 -33.91 39.13
CA LEU A 25 -18.27 -32.64 38.44
C LEU A 25 -17.42 -32.71 37.16
N THR A 26 -18.06 -33.07 36.05
CA THR A 26 -17.50 -32.84 34.73
C THR A 26 -17.49 -31.34 34.48
N LEU A 27 -16.36 -30.67 34.72
CA LEU A 27 -16.08 -29.34 34.20
C LEU A 27 -16.06 -29.45 32.68
N GLY A 28 -17.20 -29.21 32.06
CA GLY A 28 -17.28 -29.01 30.63
C GLY A 28 -16.46 -27.79 30.27
N VAL A 29 -15.25 -28.00 29.76
CA VAL A 29 -14.50 -26.97 29.08
C VAL A 29 -15.28 -26.58 27.84
N ILE A 30 -16.08 -25.51 27.93
CA ILE A 30 -16.68 -24.88 26.74
C ILE A 30 -15.51 -24.25 25.99
N SER A 31 -14.97 -24.97 25.04
CA SER A 31 -14.08 -24.41 24.04
C SER A 31 -14.92 -23.44 23.18
N VAL A 32 -14.90 -22.17 23.53
CA VAL A 32 -15.38 -21.11 22.64
C VAL A 32 -14.38 -21.04 21.50
N THR A 33 -14.61 -21.81 20.45
CA THR A 33 -13.97 -21.56 19.17
C THR A 33 -14.49 -20.21 18.70
N ALA A 34 -13.69 -19.16 18.88
CA ALA A 34 -13.90 -17.91 18.18
C ALA A 34 -13.81 -18.25 16.68
N ASN A 35 -14.97 -18.40 16.05
CA ASN A 35 -15.04 -18.28 14.61
C ASN A 35 -14.59 -16.86 14.30
N ALA A 36 -13.30 -16.72 13.96
CA ALA A 36 -12.86 -15.56 13.18
C ALA A 36 -13.75 -15.59 11.94
N ALA A 37 -14.70 -14.68 11.85
CA ALA A 37 -15.47 -14.49 10.64
C ALA A 37 -14.45 -14.26 9.53
N GLU A 38 -14.32 -15.23 8.65
CA GLU A 38 -13.48 -15.17 7.47
C GLU A 38 -14.02 -13.96 6.68
N GLU A 39 -13.26 -12.87 6.60
CA GLU A 39 -13.64 -11.74 5.77
C GLU A 39 -13.92 -12.28 4.36
N PRO A 40 -15.06 -11.94 3.76
CA PRO A 40 -15.41 -12.48 2.46
C PRO A 40 -14.26 -12.20 1.50
N ALA A 41 -13.70 -13.26 0.94
CA ALA A 41 -12.62 -13.18 -0.03
C ALA A 41 -13.04 -12.23 -1.15
N VAL A 42 -12.39 -11.08 -1.26
CA VAL A 42 -12.68 -10.11 -2.32
C VAL A 42 -12.40 -10.79 -3.65
N GLN A 43 -13.43 -10.93 -4.48
CA GLN A 43 -13.30 -11.52 -5.80
C GLN A 43 -12.27 -10.75 -6.61
N PRO A 44 -11.37 -11.43 -7.31
CA PRO A 44 -10.40 -10.77 -8.15
C PRO A 44 -11.09 -9.94 -9.23
N GLN A 45 -10.70 -8.69 -9.36
CA GLN A 45 -11.25 -7.76 -10.35
C GLN A 45 -10.27 -7.65 -11.53
N ILE A 46 -10.80 -7.64 -12.74
CA ILE A 46 -9.99 -7.50 -13.95
C ILE A 46 -10.08 -6.06 -14.44
N VAL A 47 -8.96 -5.35 -14.43
CA VAL A 47 -8.82 -3.99 -14.97
C VAL A 47 -7.68 -3.98 -15.97
N GLY A 48 -7.97 -3.59 -17.22
CA GLY A 48 -6.96 -3.57 -18.28
C GLY A 48 -6.27 -4.93 -18.51
N GLY A 49 -6.97 -6.05 -18.25
CA GLY A 49 -6.42 -7.41 -18.34
C GLY A 49 -5.71 -7.89 -17.07
N ASN A 50 -5.58 -7.05 -16.04
CA ASN A 50 -4.97 -7.40 -14.76
C ASN A 50 -6.02 -7.71 -13.69
N VAL A 51 -5.75 -8.74 -12.90
CA VAL A 51 -6.58 -9.11 -11.74
C VAL A 51 -6.19 -8.24 -10.56
N TYR A 52 -7.17 -7.58 -9.93
CA TYR A 52 -6.96 -6.73 -8.77
C TYR A 52 -7.68 -7.25 -7.52
N GLN A 53 -6.98 -7.27 -6.39
CA GLN A 53 -7.52 -7.68 -5.09
C GLN A 53 -7.22 -6.62 -4.03
N TRP A 54 -8.27 -5.99 -3.50
CA TRP A 54 -8.19 -5.09 -2.35
C TRP A 54 -8.83 -5.69 -1.11
N GLY A 55 -8.45 -5.19 0.05
CA GLY A 55 -9.09 -5.55 1.31
C GLY A 55 -10.55 -5.10 1.37
N LYS A 56 -10.83 -3.83 0.99
CA LYS A 56 -12.19 -3.27 0.96
C LYS A 56 -12.29 -2.23 -0.14
N LEU A 57 -13.17 -2.48 -1.10
CA LEU A 57 -13.46 -1.57 -2.20
C LEU A 57 -14.57 -0.58 -1.82
N LEU A 58 -14.48 0.64 -2.31
CA LEU A 58 -15.62 1.55 -2.36
C LEU A 58 -16.68 1.02 -3.35
N PRO A 59 -17.98 1.25 -3.12
CA PRO A 59 -19.01 0.82 -4.06
C PRO A 59 -18.74 1.30 -5.49
N GLU A 60 -18.33 2.53 -5.67
CA GLU A 60 -17.95 3.09 -6.98
C GLU A 60 -16.76 2.34 -7.62
N GLN A 61 -15.76 1.96 -6.84
CA GLN A 61 -14.64 1.18 -7.35
C GLN A 61 -15.11 -0.17 -7.89
N VAL A 62 -16.02 -0.84 -7.19
CA VAL A 62 -16.62 -2.10 -7.64
C VAL A 62 -17.28 -1.93 -9.00
N GLU A 63 -18.01 -0.83 -9.20
CA GLU A 63 -18.67 -0.55 -10.50
C GLU A 63 -17.65 -0.23 -11.59
N ILE A 64 -16.65 0.62 -11.30
CA ILE A 64 -15.62 0.98 -12.29
C ILE A 64 -14.82 -0.25 -12.73
N PHE A 65 -14.52 -1.19 -11.83
CA PHE A 65 -13.79 -2.41 -12.18
C PHE A 65 -14.54 -3.37 -13.07
N LYS A 66 -15.86 -3.23 -13.20
CA LYS A 66 -16.69 -3.99 -14.16
C LYS A 66 -16.65 -3.39 -15.57
N LEU A 67 -16.24 -2.12 -15.69
CA LEU A 67 -16.21 -1.42 -16.95
C LEU A 67 -14.99 -1.83 -17.79
N THR A 68 -15.16 -1.84 -19.10
CA THR A 68 -14.05 -1.99 -20.05
C THR A 68 -13.51 -0.61 -20.40
N GLY A 69 -12.27 -0.34 -20.00
CA GLY A 69 -11.57 0.88 -20.36
C GLY A 69 -11.13 0.85 -21.84
N ASP A 70 -11.11 2.03 -22.46
CA ASP A 70 -10.67 2.25 -23.83
C ASP A 70 -9.57 3.30 -23.89
N ILE A 71 -8.47 3.02 -24.56
CA ILE A 71 -7.28 3.88 -24.60
C ILE A 71 -7.56 5.19 -25.35
N GLU A 72 -8.29 5.15 -26.45
CA GLU A 72 -8.53 6.36 -27.25
C GLU A 72 -9.53 7.30 -26.56
N ARG A 73 -10.61 6.76 -25.96
CA ARG A 73 -11.50 7.56 -25.09
C ARG A 73 -10.74 8.09 -23.88
N GLY A 74 -9.87 7.28 -23.28
CA GLY A 74 -9.04 7.69 -22.14
C GLY A 74 -8.08 8.82 -22.47
N LYS A 75 -7.49 8.82 -23.65
CA LYS A 75 -6.65 9.91 -24.16
C LYS A 75 -7.43 11.22 -24.30
N GLU A 76 -8.68 11.15 -24.76
CA GLU A 76 -9.54 12.32 -24.87
C GLU A 76 -9.97 12.80 -23.48
N ALA A 77 -10.47 11.93 -22.60
CA ALA A 77 -10.87 12.27 -21.25
C ALA A 77 -9.69 12.82 -20.42
N PHE A 78 -8.47 12.32 -20.62
CA PHE A 78 -7.27 12.80 -19.93
C PHE A 78 -6.93 14.26 -20.23
N ARG A 79 -7.57 14.90 -21.22
CA ARG A 79 -7.36 16.34 -21.54
C ARG A 79 -7.62 17.24 -20.33
N GLY A 80 -8.61 16.91 -19.49
CA GLY A 80 -8.87 17.59 -18.24
C GLY A 80 -7.73 17.51 -17.22
N CYS A 81 -6.89 16.49 -17.32
CA CYS A 81 -5.80 16.20 -16.39
C CYS A 81 -4.46 16.83 -16.80
N ARG A 82 -4.31 17.18 -18.11
CA ARG A 82 -3.04 17.62 -18.72
C ARG A 82 -2.49 18.92 -18.14
N GLY A 83 -3.34 19.81 -17.65
CA GLY A 83 -2.91 21.08 -17.07
C GLY A 83 -1.90 20.88 -15.94
N CYS A 84 -2.14 19.88 -15.10
CA CYS A 84 -1.29 19.52 -13.97
C CYS A 84 -0.31 18.40 -14.31
N HIS A 85 -0.80 17.30 -14.89
CA HIS A 85 0.00 16.09 -15.13
C HIS A 85 0.76 16.09 -16.46
N LYS A 86 0.63 17.16 -17.28
CA LYS A 86 1.23 17.31 -18.60
C LYS A 86 0.61 16.36 -19.66
N PRO A 87 0.77 16.66 -20.95
CA PRO A 87 0.19 15.85 -22.04
C PRO A 87 0.71 14.40 -22.11
N ASP A 88 1.94 14.17 -21.67
CA ASP A 88 2.60 12.87 -21.60
C ASP A 88 2.39 12.17 -20.26
N ALA A 89 1.55 12.73 -19.37
CA ALA A 89 1.36 12.29 -17.99
C ALA A 89 2.66 12.24 -17.15
N GLY A 90 3.72 12.96 -17.59
CA GLY A 90 5.03 12.98 -16.95
C GLY A 90 5.07 13.76 -15.63
N GLY A 91 4.06 14.59 -15.34
CA GLY A 91 4.02 15.45 -14.15
C GLY A 91 4.98 16.63 -14.22
N VAL A 92 5.44 17.11 -13.07
CA VAL A 92 6.39 18.24 -12.96
C VAL A 92 7.61 17.79 -12.17
N LEU A 93 8.80 18.11 -12.67
CA LEU A 93 10.08 17.59 -12.15
C LEU A 93 10.33 17.93 -10.68
N ASP A 94 9.80 19.05 -10.18
CA ASP A 94 9.89 19.41 -8.76
C ASP A 94 9.00 18.54 -7.85
N GLY A 95 8.15 17.70 -8.43
CA GLY A 95 7.24 16.83 -7.71
C GLY A 95 5.92 17.49 -7.27
N THR A 96 5.64 18.74 -7.69
CA THR A 96 4.37 19.39 -7.39
C THR A 96 3.20 18.55 -7.90
N TYR A 97 3.31 18.01 -9.11
CA TYR A 97 2.38 17.05 -9.69
C TYR A 97 3.11 15.75 -10.03
N PRO A 98 2.58 14.59 -9.62
CA PRO A 98 3.25 13.32 -9.84
C PRO A 98 3.27 12.91 -11.30
N ARG A 99 4.25 12.13 -11.63
CA ARG A 99 4.28 11.33 -12.84
C ARG A 99 3.21 10.23 -12.75
N LEU A 100 2.36 10.15 -13.75
CA LEU A 100 1.34 9.13 -13.89
C LEU A 100 1.67 8.11 -14.98
N THR A 101 2.54 8.49 -15.93
CA THR A 101 2.92 7.66 -17.07
C THR A 101 3.21 6.23 -16.67
N GLY A 102 2.41 5.29 -17.19
CA GLY A 102 2.57 3.87 -16.94
C GLY A 102 2.24 3.40 -15.53
N GLN A 103 1.54 4.20 -14.74
CA GLN A 103 0.99 3.75 -13.46
C GLN A 103 -0.10 2.71 -13.70
N HIS A 104 -0.20 1.71 -12.84
CA HIS A 104 -1.23 0.68 -12.93
C HIS A 104 -2.63 1.28 -12.95
N ALA A 105 -3.48 0.81 -13.85
CA ALA A 105 -4.86 1.26 -13.96
C ALA A 105 -5.61 1.16 -12.63
N SER A 106 -5.41 0.07 -11.89
CA SER A 106 -5.98 -0.13 -10.55
C SER A 106 -5.58 0.96 -9.55
N VAL A 107 -4.33 1.43 -9.62
CA VAL A 107 -3.84 2.53 -8.77
C VAL A 107 -4.50 3.85 -9.18
N VAL A 108 -4.63 4.12 -10.47
CA VAL A 108 -5.27 5.35 -10.98
C VAL A 108 -6.73 5.40 -10.52
N ILE A 109 -7.51 4.32 -10.73
CA ILE A 109 -8.90 4.20 -10.28
C ILE A 109 -8.98 4.45 -8.78
N LYS A 110 -8.15 3.72 -8.00
CA LYS A 110 -8.12 3.87 -6.54
C LYS A 110 -7.88 5.33 -6.13
N GLN A 111 -6.88 5.99 -6.69
CA GLN A 111 -6.51 7.34 -6.25
C GLN A 111 -7.58 8.38 -6.61
N VAL A 112 -8.17 8.32 -7.81
CA VAL A 112 -9.21 9.27 -8.22
C VAL A 112 -10.46 9.11 -7.37
N THR A 113 -10.94 7.90 -7.19
CA THR A 113 -12.16 7.63 -6.42
C THR A 113 -11.99 7.91 -4.92
N GLU A 114 -10.80 7.69 -4.35
CA GLU A 114 -10.54 8.01 -2.93
C GLU A 114 -10.34 9.51 -2.68
N VAL A 115 -9.87 10.28 -3.66
CA VAL A 115 -9.92 11.75 -3.60
C VAL A 115 -11.36 12.22 -3.66
N ARG A 116 -12.15 11.71 -4.62
CA ARG A 116 -13.59 12.00 -4.75
C ARG A 116 -14.37 11.72 -3.46
N ALA A 117 -14.09 10.59 -2.84
CA ALA A 117 -14.74 10.18 -1.58
C ALA A 117 -14.20 10.94 -0.33
N GLY A 118 -13.25 11.86 -0.48
CA GLY A 118 -12.63 12.57 0.64
C GLY A 118 -11.72 11.72 1.52
N ILE A 119 -11.48 10.45 1.17
CA ILE A 119 -10.61 9.55 1.94
C ILE A 119 -9.14 9.97 1.79
N ARG A 120 -8.77 10.41 0.59
CA ARG A 120 -7.48 11.02 0.31
C ARG A 120 -7.65 12.53 0.18
N ALA A 121 -7.27 13.28 1.21
CA ALA A 121 -7.25 14.73 1.14
C ALA A 121 -6.26 15.20 0.07
N ASN A 122 -6.76 15.82 -0.98
CA ASN A 122 -5.97 16.43 -2.04
C ASN A 122 -6.71 17.64 -2.67
N PRO A 123 -6.67 18.82 -2.02
CA PRO A 123 -7.42 19.99 -2.47
C PRO A 123 -7.13 20.44 -3.91
N LYS A 124 -5.93 20.12 -4.43
CA LYS A 124 -5.56 20.44 -5.81
C LYS A 124 -6.24 19.52 -6.83
N MET A 125 -6.50 18.27 -6.46
CA MET A 125 -7.09 17.29 -7.37
C MET A 125 -8.61 17.17 -7.20
N GLU A 126 -9.14 17.51 -6.04
CA GLU A 126 -10.57 17.38 -5.71
C GLU A 126 -11.50 17.99 -6.79
N PRO A 127 -11.25 19.23 -7.31
CA PRO A 127 -12.12 19.81 -8.35
C PRO A 127 -12.17 19.00 -9.64
N PHE A 128 -11.16 18.18 -9.92
CA PHE A 128 -11.03 17.38 -11.13
C PHE A 128 -11.43 15.91 -10.94
N SER A 129 -11.71 15.51 -9.70
CA SER A 129 -12.07 14.13 -9.35
C SER A 129 -13.57 13.96 -9.04
N ASN A 130 -14.35 15.04 -8.92
CA ASN A 130 -15.78 14.96 -8.61
C ASN A 130 -16.63 14.43 -9.80
N ASP A 131 -17.87 14.05 -9.53
CA ASP A 131 -18.77 13.40 -10.49
C ASP A 131 -19.14 14.26 -11.70
N HIS A 132 -19.03 15.60 -11.57
CA HIS A 132 -19.27 16.52 -12.68
C HIS A 132 -18.04 16.70 -13.57
N ALA A 133 -16.86 16.42 -13.04
CA ALA A 133 -15.59 16.62 -13.74
C ALA A 133 -15.16 15.36 -14.52
N VAL A 134 -15.43 14.16 -13.98
CA VAL A 134 -15.07 12.90 -14.62
C VAL A 134 -16.04 11.78 -14.22
N THR A 135 -16.60 11.09 -15.20
CA THR A 135 -17.55 9.98 -15.01
C THR A 135 -16.82 8.68 -14.63
N PRO A 136 -17.52 7.67 -14.06
CA PRO A 136 -16.95 6.35 -13.82
C PRO A 136 -16.34 5.68 -15.06
N GLN A 137 -16.98 5.82 -16.23
CA GLN A 137 -16.44 5.28 -17.48
C GLN A 137 -15.15 6.00 -17.90
N GLU A 138 -15.13 7.32 -17.82
CA GLU A 138 -13.91 8.09 -18.12
C GLU A 138 -12.76 7.75 -17.15
N ILE A 139 -13.05 7.46 -15.88
CA ILE A 139 -12.00 7.00 -14.95
C ILE A 139 -11.41 5.66 -15.43
N ALA A 140 -12.25 4.70 -15.87
CA ALA A 140 -11.78 3.43 -16.41
C ALA A 140 -10.94 3.64 -17.68
N ASP A 141 -11.40 4.51 -18.59
CA ASP A 141 -10.72 4.84 -19.84
C ASP A 141 -9.38 5.55 -19.59
N ILE A 142 -9.36 6.58 -18.72
CA ILE A 142 -8.14 7.29 -18.31
C ILE A 142 -7.15 6.33 -17.66
N ALA A 143 -7.61 5.41 -16.84
CA ALA A 143 -6.75 4.48 -16.13
C ALA A 143 -5.97 3.58 -17.09
N VAL A 144 -6.64 2.97 -18.08
CA VAL A 144 -5.96 2.13 -19.09
C VAL A 144 -5.10 2.96 -20.04
N TYR A 145 -5.53 4.18 -20.36
CA TYR A 145 -4.71 5.09 -21.17
C TYR A 145 -3.40 5.44 -20.46
N VAL A 146 -3.46 5.86 -19.20
CA VAL A 146 -2.28 6.19 -18.38
C VAL A 146 -1.33 5.00 -18.24
N GLU A 147 -1.87 3.81 -17.99
CA GLU A 147 -1.08 2.57 -17.91
C GLU A 147 -0.38 2.24 -19.24
N SER A 148 -1.02 2.52 -20.37
CA SER A 148 -0.48 2.26 -21.73
C SER A 148 0.64 3.22 -22.13
N LEU A 149 0.74 4.39 -21.48
CA LEU A 149 1.72 5.40 -21.88
C LEU A 149 3.15 4.90 -21.67
N GLN A 150 3.97 5.17 -22.68
CA GLN A 150 5.40 4.94 -22.56
C GLN A 150 6.02 5.97 -21.64
N THR A 151 6.95 5.52 -20.83
CA THR A 151 7.54 6.37 -19.81
C THR A 151 8.46 7.42 -20.40
N SER A 152 8.30 8.67 -19.95
CA SER A 152 9.32 9.71 -20.11
C SER A 152 10.61 9.26 -19.39
N ARG A 153 11.76 9.56 -19.97
CA ARG A 153 13.07 9.32 -19.32
C ARG A 153 13.39 10.36 -18.24
N GLU A 154 12.71 11.48 -18.26
CA GLU A 154 12.95 12.58 -17.34
C GLU A 154 12.06 12.49 -16.11
N ASN A 155 12.70 12.60 -14.95
CA ASN A 155 12.04 12.78 -13.67
C ASN A 155 12.92 13.58 -12.71
N GLY A 156 12.30 14.26 -11.76
CA GLY A 156 13.02 14.98 -10.71
C GLY A 156 13.74 14.01 -9.77
N LYS A 157 15.02 14.28 -9.51
CA LYS A 157 15.88 13.47 -8.66
C LYS A 157 16.37 14.28 -7.47
N GLY A 158 16.73 13.62 -6.38
CA GLY A 158 17.41 14.23 -5.26
C GLY A 158 18.90 14.49 -5.51
N SER A 159 19.65 14.81 -4.45
CA SER A 159 21.06 15.20 -4.54
C SER A 159 22.03 14.09 -4.95
N GLY A 160 21.65 12.84 -4.77
CA GLY A 160 22.52 11.67 -4.99
C GLY A 160 23.47 11.35 -3.82
N LEU A 161 23.46 12.14 -2.75
CA LEU A 161 24.45 12.02 -1.68
C LEU A 161 24.23 10.80 -0.76
N ALA A 162 23.00 10.31 -0.62
CA ALA A 162 22.65 9.25 0.32
C ALA A 162 22.12 7.98 -0.37
N LEU A 163 22.50 7.69 -1.62
CA LEU A 163 21.95 6.59 -2.40
C LEU A 163 22.18 5.21 -1.78
N ALA A 164 23.36 4.97 -1.19
CA ALA A 164 23.65 3.71 -0.52
C ALA A 164 22.70 3.46 0.66
N ARG A 165 22.41 4.51 1.46
CA ARG A 165 21.41 4.46 2.54
C ARG A 165 20.01 4.24 1.97
N GLY A 166 19.63 4.98 0.93
CA GLY A 166 18.33 4.83 0.27
C GLY A 166 18.10 3.40 -0.24
N LYS A 167 19.14 2.80 -0.88
CA LYS A 167 19.09 1.40 -1.31
C LYS A 167 18.92 0.45 -0.14
N ALA A 168 19.69 0.61 0.93
CA ALA A 168 19.59 -0.24 2.11
C ALA A 168 18.22 -0.15 2.78
N LEU A 169 17.61 1.03 2.84
CA LEU A 169 16.26 1.24 3.35
C LEU A 169 15.19 0.60 2.46
N TYR A 170 15.35 0.68 1.14
CA TYR A 170 14.41 0.08 0.20
C TYR A 170 14.43 -1.46 0.29
N ASP A 171 15.60 -2.05 0.23
CA ASP A 171 15.78 -3.51 0.22
C ASP A 171 15.49 -4.13 1.60
N GLY A 172 15.97 -3.49 2.67
CA GLY A 172 15.82 -3.98 4.05
C GLY A 172 14.51 -3.55 4.73
N GLY A 173 13.85 -2.52 4.22
CA GLY A 173 12.72 -1.84 4.85
C GLY A 173 11.32 -2.33 4.44
N SER A 174 11.18 -3.51 3.84
CA SER A 174 9.91 -4.06 3.35
C SER A 174 9.29 -3.33 2.13
N CYS A 175 9.97 -2.32 1.56
CA CYS A 175 9.47 -1.61 0.39
C CYS A 175 9.33 -2.54 -0.81
N ALA A 176 10.41 -3.29 -1.10
CA ALA A 176 10.47 -4.25 -2.20
C ALA A 176 9.40 -5.35 -2.10
N ALA A 177 9.02 -5.78 -0.89
CA ALA A 177 8.02 -6.81 -0.67
C ALA A 177 6.63 -6.44 -1.24
N CYS A 178 6.29 -5.15 -1.27
CA CYS A 178 5.02 -4.65 -1.80
C CYS A 178 5.20 -3.96 -3.15
N HIS A 179 6.26 -3.16 -3.29
CA HIS A 179 6.46 -2.33 -4.49
C HIS A 179 7.35 -2.99 -5.55
N GLY A 180 7.83 -4.22 -5.29
CA GLY A 180 8.72 -4.95 -6.19
C GLY A 180 10.19 -4.56 -6.03
N GLU A 181 11.08 -5.41 -6.50
CA GLU A 181 12.54 -5.21 -6.42
C GLU A 181 13.00 -3.99 -7.23
N HIS A 182 12.29 -3.72 -8.32
CA HIS A 182 12.58 -2.60 -9.23
C HIS A 182 11.58 -1.44 -9.12
N GLY A 183 10.77 -1.42 -8.06
CA GLY A 183 9.74 -0.39 -7.89
C GLY A 183 8.58 -0.50 -8.89
N GLU A 184 8.38 -1.67 -9.48
CA GLU A 184 7.36 -1.95 -10.49
C GLU A 184 5.93 -1.98 -9.96
N GLY A 185 5.75 -2.06 -8.63
CA GLY A 185 4.46 -2.18 -8.00
C GLY A 185 3.78 -3.53 -8.22
N LYS A 186 2.49 -3.61 -7.88
CA LYS A 186 1.67 -4.81 -8.09
C LYS A 186 0.24 -4.41 -8.43
N ALA A 187 -0.12 -4.47 -9.71
CA ALA A 187 -1.44 -4.06 -10.20
C ALA A 187 -2.59 -4.77 -9.46
N SER A 188 -2.47 -6.09 -9.22
CA SER A 188 -3.48 -6.90 -8.53
C SER A 188 -3.72 -6.51 -7.07
N MET A 189 -2.85 -5.68 -6.49
CA MET A 189 -2.96 -5.19 -5.11
C MET A 189 -3.05 -3.66 -5.04
N ALA A 190 -3.14 -2.96 -6.18
CA ALA A 190 -2.99 -1.51 -6.33
C ALA A 190 -1.77 -0.96 -5.58
N TYR A 191 -0.70 -1.74 -5.50
CA TYR A 191 0.58 -1.21 -5.05
C TYR A 191 1.20 -0.42 -6.20
N PRO A 192 1.47 0.87 -6.01
CA PRO A 192 1.90 1.74 -7.10
C PRO A 192 3.28 1.41 -7.63
N VAL A 193 3.46 1.66 -8.93
CA VAL A 193 4.78 1.84 -9.51
C VAL A 193 5.45 3.03 -8.84
N LEU A 194 6.63 2.82 -8.29
CA LEU A 194 7.45 3.85 -7.64
C LEU A 194 8.65 4.26 -8.51
N ALA A 195 9.16 3.35 -9.33
CA ALA A 195 10.33 3.57 -10.17
C ALA A 195 10.19 4.85 -11.00
N ALA A 196 11.24 5.66 -11.01
CA ALA A 196 11.33 6.91 -11.74
C ALA A 196 10.21 7.93 -11.40
N GLN A 197 9.58 7.85 -10.24
CA GLN A 197 8.71 8.90 -9.73
C GLN A 197 9.54 10.12 -9.30
N HIS A 198 8.97 11.31 -9.32
CA HIS A 198 9.67 12.54 -8.90
C HIS A 198 10.04 12.49 -7.42
N TYR A 199 11.29 12.78 -7.12
CA TYR A 199 11.84 12.84 -5.76
C TYR A 199 10.97 13.69 -4.81
N GLY A 200 10.67 14.93 -5.18
CA GLY A 200 9.89 15.82 -4.33
C GLY A 200 8.46 15.32 -4.05
N TYR A 201 7.86 14.60 -5.01
CA TYR A 201 6.59 13.93 -4.79
C TYR A 201 6.71 12.77 -3.78
N LEU A 202 7.72 11.93 -3.93
CA LEU A 202 7.96 10.79 -3.03
C LEU A 202 8.18 11.25 -1.58
N VAL A 203 9.03 12.25 -1.37
CA VAL A 203 9.28 12.83 -0.04
C VAL A 203 7.97 13.32 0.58
N ARG A 204 7.23 14.15 -0.13
CA ARG A 204 5.96 14.70 0.35
C ARG A 204 4.94 13.62 0.70
N GLU A 205 4.75 12.61 -0.16
CA GLU A 205 3.78 11.56 0.08
C GLU A 205 4.18 10.68 1.27
N MET A 206 5.47 10.36 1.44
CA MET A 206 5.94 9.62 2.61
C MET A 206 5.73 10.40 3.91
N GLU A 207 6.01 11.70 3.93
CA GLU A 207 5.71 12.56 5.07
C GLU A 207 4.20 12.63 5.37
N TYR A 208 3.35 12.70 4.33
CA TYR A 208 1.89 12.69 4.51
C TYR A 208 1.39 11.36 5.06
N ILE A 209 1.94 10.23 4.60
CA ILE A 209 1.63 8.90 5.13
C ILE A 209 2.06 8.80 6.59
N GLN A 210 3.29 9.20 6.92
CA GLN A 210 3.87 9.08 8.25
C GLN A 210 3.07 9.86 9.30
N ARG A 211 2.64 11.07 8.98
CA ARG A 211 1.85 11.92 9.90
C ARG A 211 0.34 11.75 9.78
N GLY A 212 -0.14 10.74 9.02
CA GLY A 212 -1.57 10.45 8.86
C GLY A 212 -2.36 11.45 8.00
N ALA A 213 -1.68 12.41 7.35
CA ALA A 213 -2.33 13.39 6.50
C ALA A 213 -2.87 12.79 5.19
N ARG A 214 -2.37 11.62 4.80
CA ARG A 214 -2.87 10.83 3.67
C ARG A 214 -3.76 9.70 4.19
N GLY A 215 -5.07 9.96 4.33
CA GLY A 215 -6.05 9.08 4.98
C GLY A 215 -6.27 7.72 4.30
N ASN A 216 -5.95 7.60 2.99
CA ASN A 216 -6.06 6.35 2.24
C ASN A 216 -4.83 5.44 2.33
N SER A 217 -3.94 5.69 3.28
CA SER A 217 -2.71 4.91 3.43
C SER A 217 -2.97 3.53 4.01
N HIS A 218 -2.40 2.51 3.36
CA HIS A 218 -2.50 1.15 3.88
C HIS A 218 -1.76 1.04 5.24
N PRO A 219 -2.34 0.42 6.29
CA PRO A 219 -1.70 0.32 7.60
C PRO A 219 -0.28 -0.26 7.57
N LYS A 220 -0.02 -1.24 6.70
CA LYS A 220 1.33 -1.79 6.51
C LYS A 220 2.31 -0.76 5.95
N MET A 221 1.86 0.17 5.09
CA MET A 221 2.71 1.24 4.57
C MET A 221 3.03 2.26 5.66
N VAL A 222 2.03 2.65 6.48
CA VAL A 222 2.25 3.52 7.63
C VAL A 222 3.29 2.90 8.57
N LYS A 223 3.11 1.61 8.90
CA LYS A 223 4.02 0.86 9.78
C LYS A 223 5.44 0.77 9.22
N ALA A 224 5.58 0.60 7.91
CA ALA A 224 6.90 0.47 7.26
C ALA A 224 7.77 1.71 7.40
N ILE A 225 7.15 2.90 7.46
CA ILE A 225 7.88 4.18 7.49
C ILE A 225 7.70 4.97 8.80
N GLU A 226 6.97 4.43 9.79
CA GLU A 226 6.65 5.17 11.03
C GLU A 226 7.88 5.71 11.79
N ARG A 227 9.00 4.99 11.68
CA ARG A 227 10.26 5.31 12.37
C ARG A 227 11.31 5.98 11.49
N TYR A 228 10.97 6.24 10.22
CA TYR A 228 11.94 6.89 9.34
C TYR A 228 12.14 8.34 9.75
N SER A 229 13.40 8.74 9.88
CA SER A 229 13.75 10.14 9.99
C SER A 229 13.51 10.86 8.65
N ARG A 230 13.55 12.19 8.68
CA ARG A 230 13.48 12.96 7.42
C ARG A 230 14.59 12.57 6.46
N ASP A 231 15.82 12.38 6.96
CA ASP A 231 16.96 11.96 6.15
C ASP A 231 16.75 10.56 5.54
N ASP A 232 16.05 9.64 6.24
CA ASP A 232 15.68 8.33 5.71
C ASP A 232 14.68 8.47 4.56
N ILE A 233 13.66 9.30 4.76
CA ILE A 233 12.65 9.58 3.72
C ILE A 233 13.31 10.19 2.48
N GLU A 234 14.19 11.16 2.67
CA GLU A 234 14.93 11.78 1.57
C GLU A 234 15.86 10.79 0.86
N ALA A 235 16.60 9.99 1.61
CA ALA A 235 17.51 8.99 1.05
C ALA A 235 16.78 7.92 0.23
N VAL A 236 15.71 7.33 0.77
CA VAL A 236 14.95 6.30 0.06
C VAL A 236 14.19 6.87 -1.13
N SER A 237 13.67 8.10 -1.02
CA SER A 237 13.00 8.80 -2.14
C SER A 237 13.96 9.11 -3.28
N ASP A 238 15.19 9.54 -2.97
CA ASP A 238 16.21 9.78 -4.00
C ASP A 238 16.60 8.48 -4.70
N TYR A 239 16.81 7.41 -3.95
CA TYR A 239 17.09 6.09 -4.53
C TYR A 239 15.96 5.63 -5.46
N ILE A 240 14.69 5.69 -5.02
CA ILE A 240 13.52 5.32 -5.82
C ILE A 240 13.41 6.18 -7.09
N SER A 241 13.66 7.49 -6.98
CA SER A 241 13.60 8.40 -8.13
C SER A 241 14.61 8.04 -9.24
N ARG A 242 15.66 7.31 -8.88
CA ARG A 242 16.73 6.86 -9.80
C ARG A 242 16.58 5.42 -10.26
N MET A 243 15.62 4.68 -9.70
CA MET A 243 15.31 3.34 -10.22
C MET A 243 14.95 3.43 -11.69
N PRO A 244 15.58 2.63 -12.56
CA PRO A 244 15.21 2.61 -13.96
C PRO A 244 13.76 2.09 -14.09
N ASP A 245 13.01 2.72 -14.95
CA ASP A 245 11.71 2.18 -15.29
C ASP A 245 11.89 0.82 -16.00
N TYR A 246 11.49 -0.25 -15.32
CA TYR A 246 11.65 -1.63 -15.80
C TYR A 246 11.01 -1.87 -17.18
N ARG A 247 10.01 -1.07 -17.55
CA ARG A 247 9.33 -1.15 -18.86
C ARG A 247 10.23 -0.68 -20.00
N LEU A 248 11.14 0.27 -19.73
CA LEU A 248 12.16 0.69 -20.72
C LEU A 248 13.17 -0.43 -20.98
N ALA A 249 13.52 -1.22 -19.96
CA ALA A 249 14.43 -2.34 -20.10
C ALA A 249 13.83 -3.49 -20.93
N SER A 250 12.51 -3.71 -20.84
CA SER A 250 11.83 -4.74 -21.64
C SER A 250 11.67 -4.36 -23.11
N GLN A 251 11.67 -3.06 -23.42
CA GLN A 251 11.57 -2.56 -24.80
C GLN A 251 12.92 -2.59 -25.54
N ALA A 252 14.03 -2.47 -24.81
CA ALA A 252 15.37 -2.53 -25.41
C ALA A 252 15.77 -3.96 -25.88
N LYS A 253 14.96 -4.98 -25.53
CA LYS A 253 15.16 -6.39 -25.91
C LYS A 253 14.27 -6.85 -27.07
N LYS A 254 13.43 -5.97 -27.61
CA LYS A 254 12.63 -6.20 -28.82
C LYS A 254 13.20 -5.44 -30.01
#